data_0df7bdb4e515164981cca5fb5a3cb440
#
_entry.id   0df7bdb4e515164981cca5fb5a3cb440
#
_cell.length_a   1.000
_cell.length_b   1.000
_cell.length_c   1.000
_cell.angle_alpha   90.00
_cell.angle_beta   90.00
_cell.angle_gamma   90.00
#
_symmetry.space_group_name_H-M   'P 1'
#
loop_
_entity.id
_entity.type
_entity.pdbx_description
1 polymer ?
#
loop_
_entity_poly.entity_id
_entity_poly.type
_entity_poly.pdbx_seq_one_letter_code
_entity_poly.pdbx_strand_id
1 'polypeptide(L)'
;MRTDWQEKLRSTSVFARMKEEEWRTLWSTGKLAGSVLFLVAMFFLGRGAGYVQRQITMASFVPGQRTEEKITEKNPGEADHFLEMTQNWGLGFGAEGSQPSGNTSAAELAKYNAYYVGSKEEQKIYLTFDCGYENGNTGAILDALKKHNVSATFFVVGHYLESAPELVKRMTQEGHTVGNHTYHHPDMSAISDRDAFHKEMEDTANLYQEITGQEMAKYYRPPQGKYNTENLQMAKDEGYATFFWSLAY
;
A
#
# COMPACT_ATOMS: atom_id res chain seq x y z
N MET A 1 -29.38 -37.15 -7.28
CA MET A 1 -27.91 -37.13 -7.12
C MET A 1 -27.46 -35.66 -7.20
N ARG A 2 -26.76 -35.15 -6.21
CA ARG A 2 -26.10 -33.85 -6.29
C ARG A 2 -24.86 -33.99 -7.16
N THR A 3 -24.57 -33.00 -7.97
CA THR A 3 -23.34 -33.01 -8.77
C THR A 3 -22.16 -32.58 -7.89
N ASP A 4 -20.96 -33.07 -8.15
CA ASP A 4 -19.71 -32.82 -7.40
C ASP A 4 -19.44 -31.29 -7.17
N TRP A 5 -19.80 -30.47 -8.15
CA TRP A 5 -19.65 -29.01 -8.05
C TRP A 5 -20.66 -28.33 -7.11
N GLN A 6 -21.86 -28.91 -6.90
CA GLN A 6 -22.84 -28.42 -5.93
C GLN A 6 -22.36 -28.60 -4.49
N GLU A 7 -21.65 -29.69 -4.21
CA GLU A 7 -21.04 -29.93 -2.90
C GLU A 7 -19.86 -28.99 -2.65
N LYS A 8 -19.05 -28.71 -3.68
CA LYS A 8 -17.96 -27.74 -3.61
C LYS A 8 -18.46 -26.33 -3.36
N LEU A 9 -19.55 -25.89 -4.00
CA LEU A 9 -20.13 -24.56 -3.73
C LEU A 9 -20.64 -24.45 -2.30
N ARG A 10 -21.29 -25.49 -1.77
CA ARG A 10 -21.81 -25.49 -0.41
C ARG A 10 -20.70 -25.48 0.65
N SER A 11 -19.53 -26.01 0.35
CA SER A 11 -18.39 -26.01 1.27
C SER A 11 -17.67 -24.66 1.35
N THR A 12 -18.04 -23.69 0.50
CA THR A 12 -17.47 -22.34 0.59
C THR A 12 -18.00 -21.59 1.80
N SER A 13 -17.20 -20.70 2.38
CA SER A 13 -17.54 -19.94 3.58
C SER A 13 -18.84 -19.13 3.47
N VAL A 14 -19.22 -18.76 2.24
CA VAL A 14 -20.46 -18.01 1.95
C VAL A 14 -21.70 -18.85 2.16
N PHE A 15 -21.69 -20.14 1.82
CA PHE A 15 -22.87 -21.02 1.85
C PHE A 15 -22.83 -22.06 2.98
N ALA A 16 -21.73 -22.18 3.70
CA ALA A 16 -21.54 -23.20 4.75
C ALA A 16 -22.52 -23.08 5.92
N ARG A 17 -23.10 -21.90 6.13
CA ARG A 17 -24.05 -21.61 7.25
C ARG A 17 -25.53 -21.76 6.86
N MET A 18 -25.84 -22.06 5.61
CA MET A 18 -27.21 -22.18 5.14
C MET A 18 -27.85 -23.50 5.57
N LYS A 19 -29.10 -23.44 6.01
CA LYS A 19 -29.90 -24.64 6.30
C LYS A 19 -30.22 -25.39 5.00
N GLU A 20 -30.43 -26.70 5.11
CA GLU A 20 -30.72 -27.57 3.95
C GLU A 20 -31.96 -27.13 3.15
N GLU A 21 -32.99 -26.62 3.83
CA GLU A 21 -34.23 -26.14 3.21
C GLU A 21 -34.00 -24.87 2.39
N GLU A 22 -33.16 -23.95 2.89
CA GLU A 22 -32.79 -22.70 2.19
C GLU A 22 -31.95 -23.02 0.93
N TRP A 23 -31.04 -23.99 1.04
CA TRP A 23 -30.25 -24.46 -0.09
C TRP A 23 -31.12 -25.09 -1.18
N ARG A 24 -32.07 -25.92 -0.82
CA ARG A 24 -33.04 -26.52 -1.76
C ARG A 24 -33.91 -25.49 -2.46
N THR A 25 -34.36 -24.45 -1.72
CA THR A 25 -35.20 -23.37 -2.25
C THR A 25 -34.44 -22.53 -3.27
N LEU A 26 -33.16 -22.20 -3.01
CA LEU A 26 -32.31 -21.47 -3.95
C LEU A 26 -32.13 -22.21 -5.28
N TRP A 27 -31.99 -23.54 -5.24
CA TRP A 27 -31.86 -24.35 -6.44
C TRP A 27 -33.18 -24.52 -7.18
N SER A 28 -34.28 -24.77 -6.47
CA SER A 28 -35.59 -24.97 -7.09
C SER A 28 -36.13 -23.71 -7.79
N THR A 29 -35.77 -22.53 -7.31
CA THR A 29 -36.20 -21.25 -7.91
C THR A 29 -35.31 -20.78 -9.08
N GLY A 30 -34.28 -21.53 -9.44
CA GLY A 30 -33.32 -21.13 -10.50
C GLY A 30 -32.46 -19.90 -10.17
N LYS A 31 -32.65 -19.27 -9.01
CA LYS A 31 -31.93 -18.04 -8.63
C LYS A 31 -30.42 -18.24 -8.52
N LEU A 32 -30.02 -19.40 -8.01
CA LEU A 32 -28.58 -19.71 -7.85
C LEU A 32 -27.94 -20.02 -9.22
N ALA A 33 -28.64 -20.72 -10.11
CA ALA A 33 -28.14 -21.01 -11.44
C ALA A 33 -27.93 -19.74 -12.27
N GLY A 34 -28.86 -18.79 -12.18
CA GLY A 34 -28.72 -17.49 -12.84
C GLY A 34 -27.56 -16.66 -12.28
N SER A 35 -27.42 -16.61 -10.95
CA SER A 35 -26.31 -15.89 -10.29
C SER A 35 -24.95 -16.49 -10.59
N VAL A 36 -24.82 -17.81 -10.62
CA VAL A 36 -23.57 -18.49 -10.97
C VAL A 36 -23.20 -18.26 -12.43
N LEU A 37 -24.17 -18.33 -13.35
CA LEU A 37 -23.95 -18.02 -14.77
C LEU A 37 -23.52 -16.57 -14.97
N PHE A 38 -24.11 -15.63 -14.23
CA PHE A 38 -23.72 -14.22 -14.29
C PHE A 38 -22.29 -14.00 -13.78
N LEU A 39 -21.91 -14.61 -12.65
CA LEU A 39 -20.55 -14.52 -12.11
C LEU A 39 -19.50 -15.18 -13.02
N VAL A 40 -19.84 -16.29 -13.63
CA VAL A 40 -18.98 -16.96 -14.63
C VAL A 40 -18.83 -16.10 -15.88
N ALA A 41 -19.92 -15.50 -16.38
CA ALA A 41 -19.88 -14.57 -17.51
C ALA A 41 -19.01 -13.34 -17.18
N MET A 42 -19.15 -12.74 -16.00
CA MET A 42 -18.33 -11.61 -15.55
C MET A 42 -16.85 -12.00 -15.42
N PHE A 43 -16.56 -13.21 -14.94
CA PHE A 43 -15.19 -13.72 -14.85
C PHE A 43 -14.55 -13.88 -16.23
N PHE A 44 -15.27 -14.44 -17.21
CA PHE A 44 -14.76 -14.58 -18.57
C PHE A 44 -14.67 -13.24 -19.31
N LEU A 45 -15.62 -12.32 -19.10
CA LEU A 45 -15.56 -10.96 -19.65
C LEU A 45 -14.36 -10.19 -19.04
N GLY A 46 -14.14 -10.28 -17.73
CA GLY A 46 -13.00 -9.67 -17.05
C GLY A 46 -11.66 -10.22 -17.57
N ARG A 47 -11.56 -11.54 -17.79
CA ARG A 47 -10.37 -12.15 -18.39
C ARG A 47 -10.22 -11.80 -19.87
N GLY A 48 -11.33 -11.69 -20.62
CA GLY A 48 -11.31 -11.25 -22.01
C GLY A 48 -10.81 -9.82 -22.15
N ALA A 49 -11.28 -8.90 -21.29
CA ALA A 49 -10.81 -7.53 -21.27
C ALA A 49 -9.32 -7.44 -20.92
N GLY A 50 -8.85 -8.21 -19.93
CA GLY A 50 -7.42 -8.30 -19.60
C GLY A 50 -6.57 -8.90 -20.71
N TYR A 51 -7.11 -9.89 -21.46
CA TYR A 51 -6.44 -10.49 -22.60
C TYR A 51 -6.34 -9.50 -23.77
N VAL A 52 -7.42 -8.77 -24.07
CA VAL A 52 -7.42 -7.73 -25.11
C VAL A 52 -6.46 -6.60 -24.77
N GLN A 53 -6.43 -6.16 -23.51
CA GLN A 53 -5.46 -5.14 -23.05
C GLN A 53 -4.02 -5.63 -23.21
N ARG A 54 -3.73 -6.90 -22.89
CA ARG A 54 -2.41 -7.50 -23.12
C ARG A 54 -2.04 -7.61 -24.59
N GLN A 55 -3.02 -7.94 -25.47
CA GLN A 55 -2.78 -8.02 -26.91
C GLN A 55 -2.52 -6.64 -27.52
N ILE A 56 -3.22 -5.60 -27.06
CA ILE A 56 -2.98 -4.22 -27.51
C ILE A 56 -1.58 -3.76 -27.07
N THR A 57 -1.13 -4.11 -25.86
CA THR A 57 0.23 -3.79 -25.37
C THR A 57 1.29 -4.61 -26.11
N MET A 58 0.99 -5.86 -26.53
CA MET A 58 1.92 -6.72 -27.27
C MET A 58 2.00 -6.35 -28.77
N ALA A 59 0.93 -5.79 -29.36
CA ALA A 59 0.91 -5.38 -30.77
C ALA A 59 1.81 -4.14 -31.06
N SER A 60 2.21 -3.41 -30.02
CA SER A 60 3.20 -2.33 -30.12
C SER A 60 4.65 -2.80 -29.93
N PHE A 61 4.87 -4.10 -29.64
CA PHE A 61 6.21 -4.67 -29.53
C PHE A 61 6.60 -5.37 -30.83
N VAL A 62 7.39 -4.70 -31.67
CA VAL A 62 8.01 -5.29 -32.86
C VAL A 62 9.31 -5.97 -32.43
N PRO A 63 9.43 -7.33 -32.48
CA PRO A 63 10.70 -7.99 -32.20
C PRO A 63 11.61 -7.85 -33.42
N GLY A 64 12.61 -7.03 -33.32
CA GLY A 64 13.63 -7.00 -34.38
C GLY A 64 14.53 -5.79 -34.50
N GLN A 65 14.43 -4.81 -33.62
CA GLN A 65 15.45 -3.77 -33.52
C GLN A 65 16.08 -3.76 -32.14
N ARG A 66 17.11 -4.55 -31.98
CA ARG A 66 18.10 -4.39 -30.92
C ARG A 66 18.94 -3.16 -31.29
N THR A 67 18.42 -1.99 -30.99
CA THR A 67 19.31 -0.83 -30.84
C THR A 67 20.04 -1.06 -29.53
N GLU A 68 21.33 -1.31 -29.63
CA GLU A 68 22.26 -1.12 -28.55
C GLU A 68 22.19 0.38 -28.19
N GLU A 69 21.26 0.73 -27.30
CA GLU A 69 21.36 1.99 -26.58
C GLU A 69 22.64 1.90 -25.73
N LYS A 70 23.70 2.54 -26.22
CA LYS A 70 24.80 2.96 -25.38
C LYS A 70 24.20 3.54 -24.12
N ILE A 71 24.57 2.99 -22.95
CA ILE A 71 24.39 3.62 -21.67
C ILE A 71 25.17 4.92 -21.73
N THR A 72 24.56 5.98 -22.26
CA THR A 72 25.06 7.34 -22.11
C THR A 72 24.83 7.69 -20.64
N GLU A 73 25.91 8.09 -19.98
CA GLU A 73 25.84 8.71 -18.65
C GLU A 73 24.72 9.75 -18.66
N LYS A 74 23.68 9.51 -17.84
CA LYS A 74 22.56 10.42 -17.68
C LYS A 74 23.12 11.78 -17.25
N ASN A 75 22.86 12.82 -18.02
CA ASN A 75 23.20 14.18 -17.63
C ASN A 75 22.56 14.49 -16.26
N PRO A 76 23.28 15.09 -15.33
CA PRO A 76 22.75 15.45 -14.01
C PRO A 76 21.43 16.25 -14.06
N GLY A 77 21.24 17.09 -15.08
CA GLY A 77 20.02 17.88 -15.27
C GLY A 77 18.78 17.09 -15.70
N GLU A 78 18.93 15.87 -16.30
CA GLU A 78 17.78 15.02 -16.64
C GLU A 78 17.22 14.27 -15.42
N ALA A 79 18.08 13.95 -14.45
CA ALA A 79 17.65 13.31 -13.21
C ALA A 79 16.83 14.28 -12.35
N ASP A 80 17.22 15.55 -12.26
CA ASP A 80 16.47 16.55 -11.49
C ASP A 80 15.10 16.83 -12.12
N HIS A 81 15.00 16.96 -13.45
CA HIS A 81 13.71 17.18 -14.13
C HIS A 81 12.74 15.99 -13.99
N PHE A 82 13.28 14.76 -13.92
CA PHE A 82 12.44 13.57 -13.73
C PHE A 82 11.74 13.55 -12.37
N LEU A 83 12.39 14.07 -11.32
CA LEU A 83 11.81 14.12 -9.96
C LEU A 83 10.83 15.28 -9.76
N GLU A 84 10.83 16.30 -10.61
CA GLU A 84 9.84 17.38 -10.59
C GLU A 84 8.44 16.87 -10.98
N MET A 85 8.37 15.78 -11.76
CA MET A 85 7.10 15.16 -12.12
C MET A 85 6.62 14.23 -11.00
N THR A 86 5.31 14.08 -10.85
CA THR A 86 4.71 13.08 -9.97
C THR A 86 5.22 11.67 -10.31
N GLN A 87 5.79 11.01 -9.33
CA GLN A 87 6.27 9.64 -9.42
C GLN A 87 5.36 8.71 -8.62
N ASN A 88 5.19 7.48 -9.10
CA ASN A 88 4.64 6.39 -8.30
C ASN A 88 5.80 5.54 -7.80
N TRP A 89 5.88 5.30 -6.50
CA TRP A 89 6.93 4.44 -5.94
C TRP A 89 6.88 3.04 -6.58
N GLY A 90 7.99 2.60 -7.11
CA GLY A 90 8.12 1.32 -7.78
C GLY A 90 9.42 0.62 -7.42
N LEU A 91 9.40 -0.71 -7.43
CA LEU A 91 10.52 -1.56 -7.04
C LEU A 91 10.94 -2.46 -8.20
N GLY A 92 12.27 -2.62 -8.36
CA GLY A 92 12.90 -3.65 -9.16
C GLY A 92 13.58 -4.67 -8.27
N PHE A 93 13.43 -5.96 -8.59
CA PHE A 93 14.07 -7.05 -7.87
C PHE A 93 15.18 -7.65 -8.74
N GLY A 94 16.39 -7.73 -8.19
CA GLY A 94 17.57 -8.30 -8.83
C GLY A 94 17.81 -9.76 -8.47
N ALA A 95 19.07 -10.17 -8.42
CA ALA A 95 19.49 -11.51 -8.02
C ALA A 95 19.08 -11.79 -6.56
N GLU A 96 18.90 -13.08 -6.23
CA GLU A 96 18.61 -13.53 -4.87
C GLU A 96 19.69 -12.99 -3.89
N GLY A 97 19.23 -12.48 -2.74
CA GLY A 97 20.08 -11.86 -1.73
C GLY A 97 20.49 -10.41 -2.00
N SER A 98 20.10 -9.82 -3.15
CA SER A 98 20.30 -8.39 -3.39
C SER A 98 19.17 -7.55 -2.80
N GLN A 99 19.50 -6.33 -2.36
CA GLN A 99 18.46 -5.37 -1.97
C GLN A 99 17.66 -4.96 -3.23
N PRO A 100 16.33 -4.76 -3.11
CA PRO A 100 15.53 -4.23 -4.21
C PRO A 100 15.99 -2.81 -4.56
N SER A 101 15.88 -2.47 -5.82
CA SER A 101 16.11 -1.11 -6.33
C SER A 101 14.79 -0.35 -6.41
N GLY A 102 14.77 0.91 -5.96
CA GLY A 102 13.65 1.81 -6.20
C GLY A 102 13.77 2.49 -7.57
N ASN A 103 12.66 2.98 -8.10
CA ASN A 103 12.68 3.83 -9.32
C ASN A 103 13.40 5.17 -9.09
N THR A 104 13.58 5.59 -7.84
CA THR A 104 14.51 6.64 -7.42
C THR A 104 15.56 6.03 -6.51
N SER A 105 16.83 6.40 -6.70
CA SER A 105 17.93 5.83 -5.93
C SER A 105 17.88 6.24 -4.45
N ALA A 106 18.42 5.40 -3.56
CA ALA A 106 18.51 5.73 -2.15
C ALA A 106 19.33 7.02 -1.89
N ALA A 107 20.36 7.29 -2.72
CA ALA A 107 21.16 8.49 -2.62
C ALA A 107 20.38 9.76 -2.98
N GLU A 108 19.52 9.71 -4.01
CA GLU A 108 18.63 10.83 -4.35
C GLU A 108 17.58 11.07 -3.29
N LEU A 109 16.91 10.03 -2.81
CA LEU A 109 15.92 10.13 -1.75
C LEU A 109 16.51 10.71 -0.44
N ALA A 110 17.74 10.31 -0.10
CA ALA A 110 18.41 10.80 1.11
C ALA A 110 18.60 12.33 1.14
N LYS A 111 18.68 13.00 -0.01
CA LYS A 111 18.71 14.47 -0.10
C LYS A 111 17.48 15.11 0.54
N TYR A 112 16.35 14.41 0.51
CA TYR A 112 15.05 14.82 1.03
C TYR A 112 14.68 14.13 2.34
N ASN A 113 15.65 13.55 3.05
CA ASN A 113 15.38 12.75 4.25
C ASN A 113 14.38 11.62 3.99
N ALA A 114 14.48 10.96 2.83
CA ALA A 114 13.57 9.90 2.40
C ALA A 114 14.31 8.57 2.24
N TYR A 115 13.66 7.47 2.60
CA TYR A 115 14.27 6.15 2.72
C TYR A 115 13.33 5.04 2.27
N TYR A 116 13.85 3.90 1.81
CA TYR A 116 13.10 2.68 1.51
C TYR A 116 13.84 1.39 1.86
N VAL A 117 15.14 1.48 2.13
CA VAL A 117 16.00 0.37 2.55
C VAL A 117 16.87 0.82 3.71
N GLY A 118 17.19 -0.13 4.60
CA GLY A 118 18.20 0.04 5.62
C GLY A 118 19.61 -0.30 5.12
N SER A 119 20.57 -0.32 6.03
CA SER A 119 21.93 -0.77 5.74
C SER A 119 21.92 -2.25 5.35
N LYS A 120 22.56 -2.60 4.24
CA LYS A 120 22.76 -3.99 3.82
C LYS A 120 23.75 -4.77 4.69
N GLU A 121 24.52 -4.06 5.48
CA GLU A 121 25.47 -4.66 6.44
C GLU A 121 24.74 -5.16 7.70
N GLU A 122 23.49 -4.78 7.91
CA GLU A 122 22.70 -5.18 9.06
C GLU A 122 21.61 -6.18 8.61
N GLN A 123 21.54 -7.33 9.28
CA GLN A 123 20.47 -8.31 9.06
C GLN A 123 19.22 -7.88 9.83
N LYS A 124 18.58 -6.80 9.38
CA LYS A 124 17.37 -6.23 9.99
C LYS A 124 16.23 -6.09 8.99
N ILE A 125 15.03 -6.39 9.46
CA ILE A 125 13.77 -6.13 8.74
C ILE A 125 12.98 -5.12 9.56
N TYR A 126 12.49 -4.07 8.90
CA TYR A 126 11.63 -3.06 9.50
C TYR A 126 10.19 -3.34 9.05
N LEU A 127 9.35 -3.74 9.99
CA LEU A 127 7.92 -3.97 9.70
C LEU A 127 7.17 -2.65 9.74
N THR A 128 6.40 -2.39 8.69
CA THR A 128 5.53 -1.20 8.60
C THR A 128 4.14 -1.60 8.15
N PHE A 129 3.13 -0.89 8.65
CA PHE A 129 1.73 -1.11 8.35
C PHE A 129 1.09 0.23 7.98
N ASP A 130 0.36 0.27 6.87
CA ASP A 130 -0.44 1.43 6.46
C ASP A 130 -1.89 1.20 6.93
N CYS A 131 -2.38 2.10 7.78
CA CYS A 131 -3.66 1.96 8.47
C CYS A 131 -4.65 3.03 7.99
N GLY A 132 -5.42 2.70 6.95
CA GLY A 132 -6.46 3.56 6.39
C GLY A 132 -7.80 3.42 7.12
N TYR A 133 -8.18 2.20 7.50
CA TYR A 133 -9.40 1.88 8.27
C TYR A 133 -9.20 0.58 9.05
N GLU A 134 -9.92 0.42 10.16
CA GLU A 134 -9.90 -0.80 10.94
C GLU A 134 -10.86 -1.85 10.37
N ASN A 135 -10.34 -3.04 10.10
CA ASN A 135 -11.08 -4.17 9.55
C ASN A 135 -11.11 -5.42 10.46
N GLY A 136 -10.73 -5.25 11.72
CA GLY A 136 -10.70 -6.31 12.74
C GLY A 136 -9.37 -7.06 12.84
N ASN A 137 -8.35 -6.69 12.05
CA ASN A 137 -7.07 -7.40 12.03
C ASN A 137 -6.01 -6.79 12.95
N THR A 138 -6.05 -5.49 13.23
CA THR A 138 -4.97 -4.78 13.94
C THR A 138 -4.74 -5.35 15.34
N GLY A 139 -5.80 -5.73 16.05
CA GLY A 139 -5.67 -6.36 17.37
C GLY A 139 -4.82 -7.64 17.33
N ALA A 140 -5.08 -8.52 16.36
CA ALA A 140 -4.33 -9.76 16.19
C ALA A 140 -2.89 -9.52 15.74
N ILE A 141 -2.64 -8.48 14.93
CA ILE A 141 -1.28 -8.07 14.54
C ILE A 141 -0.50 -7.62 15.77
N LEU A 142 -1.07 -6.76 16.61
CA LEU A 142 -0.44 -6.29 17.84
C LEU A 142 -0.15 -7.47 18.81
N ASP A 143 -1.08 -8.42 18.94
CA ASP A 143 -0.86 -9.64 19.73
C ASP A 143 0.33 -10.46 19.21
N ALA A 144 0.45 -10.60 17.90
CA ALA A 144 1.57 -11.30 17.29
C ALA A 144 2.90 -10.58 17.50
N LEU A 145 2.95 -9.26 17.29
CA LEU A 145 4.13 -8.45 17.53
C LEU A 145 4.60 -8.55 18.99
N LYS A 146 3.66 -8.42 19.93
CA LYS A 146 3.92 -8.57 21.36
C LYS A 146 4.44 -9.95 21.72
N LYS A 147 3.81 -11.00 21.21
CA LYS A 147 4.22 -12.40 21.42
C LYS A 147 5.66 -12.64 21.00
N HIS A 148 6.11 -12.00 19.92
CA HIS A 148 7.45 -12.17 19.36
C HIS A 148 8.44 -11.08 19.82
N ASN A 149 8.00 -10.15 20.69
CA ASN A 149 8.80 -9.01 21.16
C ASN A 149 9.39 -8.19 20.00
N VAL A 150 8.53 -7.88 19.00
CA VAL A 150 8.89 -7.13 17.79
C VAL A 150 8.18 -5.78 17.79
N SER A 151 8.94 -4.69 17.62
CA SER A 151 8.36 -3.36 17.35
C SER A 151 8.14 -3.16 15.86
N ALA A 152 7.11 -2.38 15.51
CA ALA A 152 6.76 -2.02 14.14
C ALA A 152 6.45 -0.53 14.03
N THR A 153 6.34 -0.01 12.81
CA THR A 153 5.83 1.34 12.55
C THR A 153 4.47 1.24 11.88
N PHE A 154 3.50 1.99 12.40
CA PHE A 154 2.15 2.12 11.85
C PHE A 154 1.96 3.52 11.28
N PHE A 155 1.75 3.63 9.98
CA PHE A 155 1.40 4.90 9.33
C PHE A 155 -0.12 5.02 9.29
N VAL A 156 -0.66 5.98 10.06
CA VAL A 156 -2.10 6.11 10.28
C VAL A 156 -2.66 7.35 9.61
N VAL A 157 -3.88 7.24 9.06
CA VAL A 157 -4.65 8.38 8.54
C VAL A 157 -5.61 8.91 9.60
N GLY A 158 -6.16 10.13 9.39
CA GLY A 158 -7.14 10.74 10.29
C GLY A 158 -8.33 9.82 10.58
N HIS A 159 -8.94 9.22 9.55
CA HIS A 159 -10.07 8.30 9.74
C HIS A 159 -9.75 7.09 10.64
N TYR A 160 -8.53 6.54 10.55
CA TYR A 160 -8.12 5.44 11.42
C TYR A 160 -7.99 5.91 12.88
N LEU A 161 -7.43 7.09 13.09
CA LEU A 161 -7.32 7.72 14.42
C LEU A 161 -8.70 7.92 15.06
N GLU A 162 -9.68 8.41 14.28
CA GLU A 162 -11.05 8.65 14.74
C GLU A 162 -11.80 7.35 15.07
N SER A 163 -11.66 6.33 14.21
CA SER A 163 -12.46 5.11 14.29
C SER A 163 -11.87 4.04 15.22
N ALA A 164 -10.56 4.07 15.48
CA ALA A 164 -9.85 3.05 16.26
C ALA A 164 -8.89 3.63 17.33
N PRO A 165 -9.29 4.66 18.11
CA PRO A 165 -8.39 5.35 19.04
C PRO A 165 -7.77 4.43 20.08
N GLU A 166 -8.48 3.39 20.52
CA GLU A 166 -7.97 2.44 21.51
C GLU A 166 -6.86 1.54 20.96
N LEU A 167 -6.92 1.22 19.66
CA LEU A 167 -5.82 0.48 19.02
C LEU A 167 -4.59 1.38 18.84
N VAL A 168 -4.77 2.66 18.56
CA VAL A 168 -3.67 3.64 18.48
C VAL A 168 -2.99 3.82 19.83
N LYS A 169 -3.75 3.96 20.92
CA LYS A 169 -3.22 3.96 22.30
C LYS A 169 -2.42 2.69 22.58
N ARG A 170 -2.97 1.54 22.18
CA ARG A 170 -2.33 0.25 22.34
C ARG A 170 -1.00 0.16 21.57
N MET A 171 -0.94 0.62 20.31
CA MET A 171 0.31 0.71 19.54
C MET A 171 1.39 1.46 20.33
N THR A 172 1.05 2.63 20.84
CA THR A 172 1.96 3.47 21.62
C THR A 172 2.41 2.80 22.92
N GLN A 173 1.48 2.23 23.67
CA GLN A 173 1.76 1.56 24.96
C GLN A 173 2.62 0.30 24.80
N GLU A 174 2.50 -0.40 23.68
CA GLU A 174 3.27 -1.61 23.37
C GLU A 174 4.62 -1.29 22.69
N GLY A 175 5.00 0.00 22.59
CA GLY A 175 6.32 0.43 22.10
C GLY A 175 6.49 0.41 20.59
N HIS A 176 5.37 0.51 19.86
CA HIS A 176 5.40 0.71 18.41
C HIS A 176 5.52 2.18 18.08
N THR A 177 6.07 2.48 16.90
CA THR A 177 6.10 3.85 16.36
C THR A 177 4.82 4.09 15.58
N VAL A 178 4.16 5.23 15.84
CA VAL A 178 3.03 5.69 15.02
C VAL A 178 3.50 6.88 14.21
N GLY A 179 3.40 6.76 12.88
CA GLY A 179 3.80 7.77 11.90
C GLY A 179 2.60 8.31 11.12
N ASN A 180 2.84 9.39 10.42
CA ASN A 180 1.85 10.18 9.70
C ASN A 180 1.61 9.60 8.29
N HIS A 181 0.33 9.35 7.95
CA HIS A 181 -0.10 8.95 6.61
C HIS A 181 -1.12 9.91 6.02
N THR A 182 -1.07 11.19 6.46
CA THR A 182 -1.98 12.30 6.18
C THR A 182 -3.37 12.14 6.80
N TYR A 183 -4.14 13.22 6.83
CA TYR A 183 -5.48 13.16 7.43
C TYR A 183 -6.51 12.51 6.51
N HIS A 184 -6.58 12.95 5.24
CA HIS A 184 -7.59 12.48 4.28
C HIS A 184 -7.07 11.49 3.25
N HIS A 185 -5.78 11.10 3.32
CA HIS A 185 -5.13 10.22 2.34
C HIS A 185 -5.18 10.73 0.88
N PRO A 186 -4.96 12.03 0.63
CA PRO A 186 -4.96 12.57 -0.73
C PRO A 186 -3.70 12.16 -1.51
N ASP A 187 -3.72 12.41 -2.81
CA ASP A 187 -2.49 12.43 -3.61
C ASP A 187 -1.67 13.68 -3.24
N MET A 188 -0.73 13.52 -2.31
CA MET A 188 0.08 14.63 -1.82
C MET A 188 0.96 15.25 -2.91
N SER A 189 1.31 14.50 -3.95
CA SER A 189 2.10 15.03 -5.07
C SER A 189 1.33 16.04 -5.95
N ALA A 190 0.01 16.08 -5.80
CA ALA A 190 -0.83 17.07 -6.45
C ALA A 190 -1.01 18.36 -5.62
N ILE A 191 -0.49 18.39 -4.39
CA ILE A 191 -0.61 19.53 -3.48
C ILE A 191 0.69 20.35 -3.58
N SER A 192 0.63 21.50 -4.24
CA SER A 192 1.74 22.47 -4.34
C SER A 192 1.65 23.56 -3.28
N ASP A 193 0.49 23.76 -2.67
CA ASP A 193 0.27 24.72 -1.57
C ASP A 193 0.86 24.16 -0.27
N ARG A 194 1.85 24.87 0.29
CA ARG A 194 2.52 24.49 1.54
C ARG A 194 1.58 24.47 2.74
N ASP A 195 0.62 25.40 2.80
CA ASP A 195 -0.33 25.45 3.92
C ASP A 195 -1.32 24.28 3.86
N ALA A 196 -1.74 23.88 2.64
CA ALA A 196 -2.57 22.69 2.45
C ALA A 196 -1.80 21.40 2.79
N PHE A 197 -0.53 21.30 2.41
CA PHE A 197 0.34 20.18 2.78
C PHE A 197 0.51 20.10 4.29
N HIS A 198 0.88 21.21 4.92
CA HIS A 198 1.04 21.34 6.37
C HIS A 198 -0.23 20.92 7.11
N LYS A 199 -1.39 21.37 6.66
CA LYS A 199 -2.67 21.02 7.29
C LYS A 199 -2.95 19.51 7.30
N GLU A 200 -2.70 18.79 6.21
CA GLU A 200 -2.84 17.33 6.15
C GLU A 200 -1.93 16.62 7.17
N MET A 201 -0.73 17.15 7.36
CA MET A 201 0.24 16.61 8.30
C MET A 201 -0.08 16.97 9.76
N GLU A 202 -0.40 18.23 10.00
CA GLU A 202 -0.65 18.77 11.33
C GLU A 202 -1.94 18.25 11.93
N ASP A 203 -3.05 18.21 11.17
CA ASP A 203 -4.34 17.70 11.65
C ASP A 203 -4.19 16.23 12.13
N THR A 204 -3.43 15.41 11.41
CA THR A 204 -3.14 14.03 11.81
C THR A 204 -2.32 13.98 13.10
N ALA A 205 -1.28 14.78 13.20
CA ALA A 205 -0.40 14.81 14.37
C ALA A 205 -1.14 15.32 15.62
N ASN A 206 -1.97 16.34 15.48
CA ASN A 206 -2.77 16.91 16.56
C ASN A 206 -3.80 15.90 17.08
N LEU A 207 -4.54 15.23 16.19
CA LEU A 207 -5.49 14.21 16.59
C LEU A 207 -4.80 13.04 17.31
N TYR A 208 -3.63 12.61 16.83
CA TYR A 208 -2.84 11.59 17.53
C TYR A 208 -2.45 12.03 18.94
N GLN A 209 -2.01 13.30 19.09
CA GLN A 209 -1.65 13.85 20.40
C GLN A 209 -2.87 13.96 21.34
N GLU A 210 -4.04 14.34 20.83
CA GLU A 210 -5.28 14.33 21.60
C GLU A 210 -5.64 12.94 22.12
N ILE A 211 -5.47 11.90 21.29
CA ILE A 211 -5.79 10.52 21.63
C ILE A 211 -4.80 9.93 22.64
N THR A 212 -3.51 10.17 22.45
CA THR A 212 -2.44 9.45 23.19
C THR A 212 -1.77 10.28 24.27
N GLY A 213 -1.88 11.60 24.21
CA GLY A 213 -1.14 12.54 25.04
C GLY A 213 0.35 12.66 24.68
N GLN A 214 0.78 12.07 23.56
CA GLN A 214 2.17 12.06 23.10
C GLN A 214 2.30 12.75 21.75
N GLU A 215 3.45 13.34 21.46
CA GLU A 215 3.76 13.85 20.13
C GLU A 215 3.92 12.71 19.13
N MET A 216 3.38 12.86 17.91
CA MET A 216 3.54 11.91 16.83
C MET A 216 4.99 11.91 16.35
N ALA A 217 5.52 10.71 16.11
CA ALA A 217 6.84 10.58 15.51
C ALA A 217 6.88 11.31 14.14
N LYS A 218 7.95 12.04 13.87
CA LYS A 218 8.16 12.74 12.59
C LYS A 218 8.54 11.77 11.46
N TYR A 219 7.74 10.69 11.32
CA TYR A 219 7.80 9.70 10.27
C TYR A 219 6.57 9.87 9.37
N TYR A 220 6.82 9.94 8.08
CA TYR A 220 5.79 10.15 7.08
C TYR A 220 5.85 9.09 6.00
N ARG A 221 4.70 8.65 5.51
CA ARG A 221 4.59 7.86 4.29
C ARG A 221 3.59 8.51 3.35
N PRO A 222 4.00 8.84 2.10
CA PRO A 222 3.07 9.44 1.16
C PRO A 222 1.98 8.46 0.77
N PRO A 223 0.70 8.89 0.78
CA PRO A 223 -0.42 8.09 0.27
C PRO A 223 -0.14 7.53 -1.12
N GLN A 224 -0.53 6.28 -1.35
CA GLN A 224 -0.37 5.57 -2.62
C GLN A 224 1.09 5.44 -3.09
N GLY A 225 2.07 5.85 -2.31
CA GLY A 225 3.48 5.93 -2.73
C GLY A 225 3.71 6.98 -3.81
N LYS A 226 2.83 7.98 -3.94
CA LYS A 226 3.01 9.07 -4.89
C LYS A 226 3.81 10.21 -4.28
N TYR A 227 4.77 10.72 -5.04
CA TYR A 227 5.67 11.75 -4.59
C TYR A 227 6.25 12.55 -5.76
N ASN A 228 6.78 13.71 -5.46
CA ASN A 228 7.67 14.50 -6.30
C ASN A 228 8.70 15.21 -5.41
N THR A 229 9.63 15.92 -6.00
CA THR A 229 10.68 16.65 -5.28
C THR A 229 10.12 17.68 -4.31
N GLU A 230 9.08 18.41 -4.72
CA GLU A 230 8.47 19.47 -3.91
C GLU A 230 7.82 18.89 -2.65
N ASN A 231 7.06 17.81 -2.76
CA ASN A 231 6.46 17.16 -1.58
C ASN A 231 7.48 16.56 -0.63
N LEU A 232 8.54 15.94 -1.16
CA LEU A 232 9.61 15.42 -0.33
C LEU A 232 10.32 16.53 0.42
N GLN A 233 10.51 17.69 -0.25
CA GLN A 233 11.11 18.88 0.38
C GLN A 233 10.19 19.48 1.43
N MET A 234 8.86 19.58 1.17
CA MET A 234 7.90 20.06 2.16
C MET A 234 7.91 19.19 3.42
N ALA A 235 7.88 17.86 3.26
CA ALA A 235 7.95 16.93 4.38
C ALA A 235 9.26 17.09 5.18
N LYS A 236 10.39 17.24 4.49
CA LYS A 236 11.69 17.49 5.13
C LYS A 236 11.73 18.82 5.87
N ASP A 237 11.19 19.89 5.29
CA ASP A 237 11.15 21.24 5.90
C ASP A 237 10.34 21.22 7.21
N GLU A 238 9.32 20.37 7.30
CA GLU A 238 8.53 20.14 8.52
C GLU A 238 9.18 19.14 9.50
N GLY A 239 10.39 18.69 9.20
CA GLY A 239 11.18 17.80 10.05
C GLY A 239 10.82 16.32 9.91
N TYR A 240 10.00 15.94 8.93
CA TYR A 240 9.67 14.53 8.71
C TYR A 240 10.78 13.78 7.99
N ALA A 241 10.93 12.50 8.35
CA ALA A 241 11.60 11.50 7.53
C ALA A 241 10.53 10.75 6.73
N THR A 242 10.70 10.70 5.41
CA THR A 242 9.76 10.02 4.51
C THR A 242 10.17 8.56 4.31
N PHE A 243 9.22 7.64 4.47
CA PHE A 243 9.47 6.21 4.32
C PHE A 243 8.63 5.58 3.23
N PHE A 244 9.29 5.06 2.22
CA PHE A 244 8.73 4.12 1.26
C PHE A 244 8.92 2.68 1.77
N TRP A 245 8.71 1.70 0.91
CA TRP A 245 8.86 0.28 1.23
C TRP A 245 9.82 -0.40 0.24
N SER A 246 10.43 -1.50 0.69
CA SER A 246 11.30 -2.35 -0.13
C SER A 246 10.64 -3.68 -0.51
N LEU A 247 9.48 -3.99 0.10
CA LEU A 247 8.62 -5.11 -0.21
C LEU A 247 7.23 -4.76 0.30
N ALA A 248 6.18 -5.11 -0.43
CA ALA A 248 4.78 -4.95 -0.04
C ALA A 248 3.97 -6.20 -0.38
N TYR A 249 2.96 -6.50 0.44
CA TYR A 249 2.00 -7.58 0.28
C TYR A 249 0.58 -7.04 0.20
#